data_592c64ff444bc67ec206d4a197d8298f
#
_entry.id   592c64ff444bc67ec206d4a197d8298f
#
_cell.length_a   1.000
_cell.length_b   1.000
_cell.length_c   1.000
_cell.angle_alpha   90.00
_cell.angle_beta   90.00
_cell.angle_gamma   90.00
#
_symmetry.space_group_name_H-M   'P 1'
#
loop_
_entity.id
_entity.type
_entity.pdbx_description
1 polymer ?
#
loop_
_entity_poly.entity_id
_entity_poly.type
_entity_poly.pdbx_seq_one_letter_code
_entity_poly.pdbx_strand_id
1 'polypeptide(L)'
;PDTVRSIGVSTKKSSGDMALVVGLLSPNGTYDDVFLKNYFSMNYLDELKSIKGVGNVQEFGSDFAMRIWMDPTKMSQNKITASEVISAVSSQNKQIAAGNISSAPVDQNASFQYIITAKGRLVTEKEFGDIVLRTNDDGSMLRLKDVARIELGAKDYSFISRAAGQESAILAFSLTDDANALETLGAIKEKLKEDAKSFPDDMTYVICADNTDFIYASIKEVMHTFVEALLIVALIVYIF
;
A
#
# COMPACT_ATOMS: atom_id res chain seq x y z
N PRO A 1 -23.65 5.02 -3.61
CA PRO A 1 -22.69 6.10 -3.84
C PRO A 1 -21.63 5.65 -4.84
N ASP A 2 -21.14 6.55 -5.68
CA ASP A 2 -20.17 6.22 -6.75
C ASP A 2 -18.83 5.72 -6.17
N THR A 3 -18.48 6.19 -4.98
CA THR A 3 -17.29 5.73 -4.23
C THR A 3 -17.36 4.23 -3.90
N VAL A 4 -18.51 3.71 -3.52
CA VAL A 4 -18.72 2.29 -3.23
C VAL A 4 -18.64 1.45 -4.51
N ARG A 5 -19.10 1.99 -5.65
CA ARG A 5 -19.00 1.31 -6.95
C ARG A 5 -17.55 1.23 -7.45
N SER A 6 -16.74 2.24 -7.16
CA SER A 6 -15.35 2.30 -7.63
C SER A 6 -14.38 1.52 -6.73
N ILE A 7 -14.62 1.48 -5.41
CA ILE A 7 -13.72 0.85 -4.43
C ILE A 7 -14.20 -0.56 -4.04
N GLY A 8 -15.53 -0.82 -4.11
CA GLY A 8 -16.14 -2.04 -3.63
C GLY A 8 -16.32 -2.04 -2.11
N VAL A 9 -16.77 -3.18 -1.58
CA VAL A 9 -16.87 -3.45 -0.14
C VAL A 9 -16.06 -4.70 0.14
N SER A 10 -15.09 -4.61 1.02
CA SER A 10 -14.32 -5.77 1.49
C SER A 10 -14.56 -5.98 2.98
N THR A 11 -14.76 -7.23 3.37
CA THR A 11 -14.83 -7.66 4.77
C THR A 11 -13.67 -8.57 5.07
N LYS A 12 -12.99 -8.34 6.20
CA LYS A 12 -11.88 -9.17 6.67
C LYS A 12 -12.12 -9.60 8.10
N LYS A 13 -11.81 -10.85 8.40
CA LYS A 13 -11.82 -11.37 9.76
C LYS A 13 -10.41 -11.19 10.34
N SER A 14 -10.25 -10.32 11.32
CA SER A 14 -9.00 -10.14 12.05
C SER A 14 -9.29 -9.64 13.46
N SER A 15 -8.43 -9.95 14.41
CA SER A 15 -8.43 -9.27 15.70
C SER A 15 -8.17 -7.78 15.48
N GLY A 16 -8.78 -6.91 16.30
CA GLY A 16 -8.56 -5.48 16.23
C GLY A 16 -7.16 -5.05 16.70
N ASP A 17 -6.43 -5.95 17.37
CA ASP A 17 -5.15 -5.65 18.00
C ASP A 17 -3.98 -5.80 17.03
N MET A 18 -3.06 -4.84 17.10
CA MET A 18 -1.78 -4.91 16.38
C MET A 18 -0.82 -5.82 17.16
N ALA A 19 -0.51 -6.98 16.59
CA ALA A 19 0.34 -7.98 17.23
C ALA A 19 1.84 -7.74 16.99
N LEU A 20 2.17 -7.17 15.82
CA LEU A 20 3.53 -6.80 15.43
C LEU A 20 3.49 -5.50 14.64
N VAL A 21 4.40 -4.57 14.95
CA VAL A 21 4.56 -3.32 14.21
C VAL A 21 5.99 -3.21 13.72
N VAL A 22 6.13 -3.04 12.43
CA VAL A 22 7.44 -2.97 11.74
C VAL A 22 7.54 -1.62 11.05
N GLY A 23 8.65 -0.93 11.27
CA GLY A 23 9.02 0.30 10.57
C GLY A 23 10.06 0.00 9.49
N LEU A 24 9.84 0.48 8.28
CA LEU A 24 10.81 0.45 7.19
C LEU A 24 11.57 1.78 7.18
N LEU A 25 12.89 1.71 7.10
CA LEU A 25 13.78 2.85 7.25
C LEU A 25 14.78 2.94 6.10
N SER A 26 15.22 4.16 5.83
CA SER A 26 16.41 4.45 5.02
C SER A 26 17.38 5.26 5.88
N PRO A 27 18.35 4.60 6.56
CA PRO A 27 19.23 5.26 7.53
C PRO A 27 20.01 6.45 7.00
N ASN A 28 20.41 6.42 5.72
CA ASN A 28 21.12 7.53 5.07
C ASN A 28 20.16 8.51 4.36
N GLY A 29 18.84 8.26 4.38
CA GLY A 29 17.84 9.11 3.74
C GLY A 29 17.82 9.03 2.20
N THR A 30 18.28 7.91 1.64
CA THR A 30 18.25 7.68 0.18
C THR A 30 16.82 7.57 -0.34
N TYR A 31 15.93 6.98 0.46
CA TYR A 31 14.53 6.74 0.11
C TYR A 31 13.60 7.44 1.10
N ASP A 32 12.55 8.05 0.58
CA ASP A 32 11.46 8.62 1.38
C ASP A 32 10.48 7.51 1.86
N ASP A 33 9.60 7.86 2.77
CA ASP A 33 8.58 6.98 3.33
C ASP A 33 7.60 6.44 2.26
N VAL A 34 7.32 7.25 1.24
CA VAL A 34 6.45 6.86 0.12
C VAL A 34 7.09 5.76 -0.70
N PHE A 35 8.37 5.91 -1.03
CA PHE A 35 9.12 4.87 -1.74
C PHE A 35 9.18 3.58 -0.93
N LEU A 36 9.60 3.68 0.35
CA LEU A 36 9.75 2.53 1.24
C LEU A 36 8.44 1.72 1.34
N LYS A 37 7.32 2.40 1.56
CA LYS A 37 6.00 1.75 1.60
C LYS A 37 5.66 1.06 0.30
N ASN A 38 5.71 1.80 -0.82
CA ASN A 38 5.26 1.27 -2.11
C ASN A 38 6.16 0.14 -2.60
N TYR A 39 7.49 0.28 -2.42
CA TYR A 39 8.43 -0.77 -2.79
C TYR A 39 8.17 -2.06 -2.00
N PHE A 40 7.98 -1.95 -0.68
CA PHE A 40 7.68 -3.10 0.17
C PHE A 40 6.33 -3.73 -0.18
N SER A 41 5.31 -2.92 -0.38
CA SER A 41 3.96 -3.40 -0.71
C SER A 41 3.93 -4.16 -2.04
N MET A 42 4.73 -3.72 -3.01
CA MET A 42 4.77 -4.37 -4.33
C MET A 42 5.57 -5.68 -4.35
N ASN A 43 6.59 -5.81 -3.49
CA ASN A 43 7.53 -6.93 -3.60
C ASN A 43 7.35 -7.99 -2.50
N TYR A 44 6.91 -7.62 -1.30
CA TYR A 44 6.96 -8.52 -0.13
C TYR A 44 5.63 -8.70 0.61
N LEU A 45 4.73 -7.73 0.50
CA LEU A 45 3.52 -7.70 1.34
C LEU A 45 2.60 -8.90 1.13
N ASP A 46 2.43 -9.36 -0.11
CA ASP A 46 1.52 -10.46 -0.43
C ASP A 46 2.02 -11.79 0.13
N GLU A 47 3.33 -12.00 0.16
CA GLU A 47 3.93 -13.18 0.79
C GLU A 47 3.69 -13.18 2.30
N LEU A 48 3.87 -12.03 2.96
CA LEU A 48 3.61 -11.88 4.39
C LEU A 48 2.13 -12.05 4.73
N LYS A 49 1.23 -11.55 3.90
CA LYS A 49 -0.23 -11.75 4.05
C LYS A 49 -0.65 -13.21 3.88
N SER A 50 0.14 -14.00 3.16
CA SER A 50 -0.13 -15.42 2.92
C SER A 50 0.29 -16.33 4.07
N ILE A 51 1.01 -15.83 5.06
CA ILE A 51 1.42 -16.59 6.24
C ILE A 51 0.17 -16.97 7.04
N LYS A 52 0.07 -18.26 7.38
CA LYS A 52 -1.06 -18.78 8.16
C LYS A 52 -1.18 -18.07 9.51
N GLY A 53 -2.37 -17.57 9.82
CA GLY A 53 -2.65 -16.85 11.06
C GLY A 53 -2.55 -15.32 10.92
N VAL A 54 -2.03 -14.78 9.82
CA VAL A 54 -2.10 -13.36 9.52
C VAL A 54 -3.53 -13.00 9.10
N GLY A 55 -4.16 -12.11 9.84
CA GLY A 55 -5.53 -11.66 9.58
C GLY A 55 -5.58 -10.43 8.67
N ASN A 56 -4.82 -9.41 9.04
CA ASN A 56 -4.71 -8.18 8.27
C ASN A 56 -3.32 -7.57 8.41
N VAL A 57 -2.87 -6.90 7.37
CA VAL A 57 -1.69 -6.03 7.43
C VAL A 57 -2.14 -4.62 7.08
N GLN A 58 -2.04 -3.72 8.04
CA GLN A 58 -2.34 -2.31 7.86
C GLN A 58 -1.06 -1.56 7.56
N GLU A 59 -1.06 -0.88 6.43
CA GLU A 59 0.05 -0.08 5.95
C GLU A 59 -0.20 1.39 6.28
N PHE A 60 0.72 2.01 7.02
CA PHE A 60 0.72 3.44 7.32
C PHE A 60 1.76 4.13 6.45
N GLY A 61 1.35 5.18 5.79
CA GLY A 61 2.12 5.91 4.80
C GLY A 61 1.27 6.17 3.56
N SER A 62 1.80 6.91 2.61
CA SER A 62 1.08 7.29 1.41
C SER A 62 1.43 6.40 0.21
N ASP A 63 0.46 6.20 -0.66
CA ASP A 63 0.71 5.62 -1.98
C ASP A 63 1.27 6.68 -2.92
N PHE A 64 1.96 6.24 -3.98
CA PHE A 64 2.28 7.13 -5.08
C PHE A 64 1.01 7.58 -5.81
N ALA A 65 0.98 8.85 -6.16
CA ALA A 65 -0.05 9.41 -7.01
C ALA A 65 0.54 10.47 -7.95
N MET A 66 -0.07 10.63 -9.12
CA MET A 66 0.25 11.73 -10.01
C MET A 66 -0.38 13.00 -9.45
N ARG A 67 0.45 13.95 -9.04
CA ARG A 67 0.04 15.25 -8.46
C ARG A 67 -0.02 16.30 -9.55
N ILE A 68 -1.13 17.00 -9.60
CA ILE A 68 -1.36 18.09 -10.56
C ILE A 68 -1.54 19.37 -9.76
N TRP A 69 -0.48 20.20 -9.73
CA TRP A 69 -0.46 21.48 -9.04
C TRP A 69 -0.88 22.56 -10.01
N MET A 70 -2.15 22.93 -9.96
CA MET A 70 -2.74 23.95 -10.81
C MET A 70 -2.23 25.34 -10.43
N ASP A 71 -1.81 26.13 -11.43
CA ASP A 71 -1.38 27.51 -11.27
C ASP A 71 -2.57 28.46 -11.52
N PRO A 72 -3.10 29.13 -10.48
CA PRO A 72 -4.27 30.00 -10.63
C PRO A 72 -4.06 31.17 -11.61
N THR A 73 -2.83 31.70 -11.69
CA THR A 73 -2.50 32.81 -12.60
C THR A 73 -2.58 32.35 -14.04
N LYS A 74 -1.94 31.22 -14.37
CA LYS A 74 -1.97 30.64 -15.72
C LYS A 74 -3.40 30.20 -16.10
N MET A 75 -4.15 29.65 -15.15
CA MET A 75 -5.54 29.27 -15.37
C MET A 75 -6.41 30.50 -15.72
N SER A 76 -6.24 31.60 -14.97
CA SER A 76 -6.97 32.86 -15.22
C SER A 76 -6.60 33.46 -16.59
N GLN A 77 -5.32 33.46 -16.95
CA GLN A 77 -4.84 33.96 -18.26
C GLN A 77 -5.45 33.17 -19.42
N ASN A 78 -5.57 31.85 -19.25
CA ASN A 78 -6.14 30.96 -20.26
C ASN A 78 -7.68 30.78 -20.13
N LYS A 79 -8.31 31.50 -19.20
CA LYS A 79 -9.77 31.44 -18.93
C LYS A 79 -10.28 29.99 -18.79
N ILE A 80 -9.55 29.18 -18.00
CA ILE A 80 -9.91 27.79 -17.70
C ILE A 80 -10.19 27.62 -16.20
N THR A 81 -11.18 26.81 -15.89
CA THR A 81 -11.60 26.52 -14.52
C THR A 81 -11.02 25.19 -14.01
N ALA A 82 -10.91 25.01 -12.69
CA ALA A 82 -10.47 23.76 -12.09
C ALA A 82 -11.40 22.58 -12.47
N SER A 83 -12.69 22.84 -12.62
CA SER A 83 -13.68 21.83 -13.03
C SER A 83 -13.42 21.33 -14.46
N GLU A 84 -13.05 22.21 -15.37
CA GLU A 84 -12.68 21.84 -16.74
C GLU A 84 -11.42 20.98 -16.76
N VAL A 85 -10.41 21.34 -15.95
CA VAL A 85 -9.19 20.54 -15.82
C VAL A 85 -9.52 19.13 -15.28
N ILE A 86 -10.30 19.04 -14.20
CA ILE A 86 -10.70 17.75 -13.62
C ILE A 86 -11.48 16.91 -14.65
N SER A 87 -12.38 17.51 -15.40
CA SER A 87 -13.18 16.83 -16.42
C SER A 87 -12.30 16.32 -17.58
N ALA A 88 -11.33 17.13 -18.03
CA ALA A 88 -10.40 16.74 -19.08
C ALA A 88 -9.49 15.56 -18.64
N VAL A 89 -8.92 15.64 -17.44
CA VAL A 89 -8.14 14.54 -16.87
C VAL A 89 -8.98 13.27 -16.72
N SER A 90 -10.19 13.39 -16.18
CA SER A 90 -11.10 12.27 -15.97
C SER A 90 -11.54 11.60 -17.28
N SER A 91 -11.70 12.37 -18.34
CA SER A 91 -12.11 11.87 -19.66
C SER A 91 -10.98 11.17 -20.41
N GLN A 92 -9.74 11.66 -20.30
CA GLN A 92 -8.58 11.17 -21.05
C GLN A 92 -7.76 10.12 -20.27
N ASN A 93 -7.91 10.04 -18.95
CA ASN A 93 -7.26 9.02 -18.11
C ASN A 93 -8.24 7.88 -17.76
N LYS A 94 -8.79 7.24 -18.77
CA LYS A 94 -9.72 6.11 -18.60
C LYS A 94 -9.16 4.84 -19.23
N GLN A 95 -9.41 3.74 -18.55
CA GLN A 95 -9.21 2.42 -19.15
C GLN A 95 -10.49 2.02 -19.87
N ILE A 96 -10.40 1.84 -21.18
CA ILE A 96 -11.52 1.48 -22.03
C ILE A 96 -11.27 0.08 -22.58
N ALA A 97 -12.23 -0.82 -22.39
CA ALA A 97 -12.26 -2.09 -23.07
C ALA A 97 -12.74 -1.81 -24.52
N ALA A 98 -11.81 -1.75 -25.45
CA ALA A 98 -12.11 -1.38 -26.83
C ALA A 98 -12.83 -2.49 -27.63
N GLY A 99 -12.90 -3.71 -27.06
CA GLY A 99 -13.58 -4.85 -27.69
C GLY A 99 -12.80 -5.50 -28.83
N ASN A 100 -13.50 -6.31 -29.61
CA ASN A 100 -12.94 -7.03 -30.75
C ASN A 100 -13.75 -6.74 -32.02
N ILE A 101 -13.08 -6.66 -33.14
CA ILE A 101 -13.72 -6.65 -34.45
C ILE A 101 -13.86 -8.11 -34.90
N SER A 102 -15.00 -8.45 -35.49
CA SER A 102 -15.30 -9.81 -35.98
C SER A 102 -15.35 -10.87 -34.87
N SER A 103 -15.82 -10.51 -33.68
CA SER A 103 -16.18 -11.50 -32.65
C SER A 103 -17.60 -11.99 -32.84
N ALA A 104 -17.88 -13.24 -32.47
CA ALA A 104 -19.21 -13.83 -32.59
C ALA A 104 -20.32 -13.00 -31.89
N PRO A 105 -21.54 -12.89 -32.50
CA PRO A 105 -21.98 -13.56 -33.76
C PRO A 105 -21.50 -12.83 -35.01
N VAL A 106 -20.80 -13.51 -35.90
CA VAL A 106 -20.29 -12.96 -37.17
C VAL A 106 -20.96 -13.63 -38.36
N ASP A 107 -21.07 -12.87 -39.44
CA ASP A 107 -21.38 -13.45 -40.75
C ASP A 107 -20.29 -14.45 -41.17
N GLN A 108 -20.71 -15.53 -41.85
CA GLN A 108 -19.88 -16.73 -42.15
C GLN A 108 -18.57 -16.48 -42.93
N ASN A 109 -18.24 -15.23 -43.28
CA ASN A 109 -17.07 -14.86 -44.06
C ASN A 109 -15.96 -14.14 -43.31
N ALA A 110 -16.04 -13.99 -41.99
CA ALA A 110 -14.98 -13.36 -41.22
C ALA A 110 -13.88 -14.38 -40.86
N SER A 111 -12.80 -14.37 -41.64
CA SER A 111 -11.66 -15.28 -41.46
C SER A 111 -10.73 -14.90 -40.32
N PHE A 112 -10.81 -13.68 -39.76
CA PHE A 112 -9.91 -13.17 -38.72
C PHE A 112 -10.66 -12.34 -37.72
N GLN A 113 -10.27 -12.50 -36.43
CA GLN A 113 -10.70 -11.66 -35.30
C GLN A 113 -9.57 -10.69 -34.94
N TYR A 114 -9.88 -9.39 -34.88
CA TYR A 114 -8.92 -8.37 -34.46
C TYR A 114 -9.28 -7.88 -33.07
N ILE A 115 -8.30 -7.95 -32.15
CA ILE A 115 -8.41 -7.35 -30.84
C ILE A 115 -8.03 -5.87 -30.95
N ILE A 116 -8.94 -4.98 -30.56
CA ILE A 116 -8.65 -3.55 -30.49
C ILE A 116 -8.01 -3.28 -29.13
N THR A 117 -6.75 -2.88 -29.14
CA THR A 117 -6.07 -2.38 -27.95
C THR A 117 -6.12 -0.85 -27.92
N ALA A 118 -6.76 -0.29 -26.90
CA ALA A 118 -6.69 1.14 -26.63
C ALA A 118 -5.56 1.41 -25.62
N LYS A 119 -4.94 2.60 -25.71
CA LYS A 119 -4.02 3.07 -24.67
C LYS A 119 -4.78 3.12 -23.33
N GLY A 120 -4.24 2.45 -22.32
CA GLY A 120 -4.82 2.41 -21.00
C GLY A 120 -4.70 3.74 -20.24
N ARG A 121 -4.70 3.68 -18.91
CA ARG A 121 -4.44 4.84 -18.07
C ARG A 121 -3.06 5.44 -18.34
N LEU A 122 -2.96 6.75 -18.20
CA LEU A 122 -1.70 7.48 -18.31
C LEU A 122 -0.80 7.12 -17.12
N VAL A 123 0.50 7.00 -17.38
CA VAL A 123 1.47 6.52 -16.38
C VAL A 123 2.54 7.57 -16.09
N THR A 124 2.97 8.32 -17.11
CA THR A 124 4.10 9.24 -16.97
C THR A 124 3.65 10.69 -16.82
N GLU A 125 4.46 11.51 -16.15
CA GLU A 125 4.25 12.96 -16.03
C GLU A 125 4.06 13.63 -17.39
N LYS A 126 4.84 13.18 -18.38
CA LYS A 126 4.75 13.69 -19.75
C LYS A 126 3.38 13.39 -20.38
N GLU A 127 2.87 12.17 -20.20
CA GLU A 127 1.55 11.79 -20.73
C GLU A 127 0.43 12.60 -20.10
N PHE A 128 0.51 12.82 -18.77
CA PHE A 128 -0.44 13.71 -18.09
C PHE A 128 -0.30 15.15 -18.56
N GLY A 129 0.94 15.63 -18.77
CA GLY A 129 1.21 16.97 -19.28
C GLY A 129 0.64 17.23 -20.68
N ASP A 130 0.56 16.18 -21.49
CA ASP A 130 0.05 16.27 -22.86
C ASP A 130 -1.49 16.15 -22.96
N ILE A 131 -2.21 15.98 -21.83
CA ILE A 131 -3.68 16.05 -21.79
C ILE A 131 -4.14 17.38 -22.39
N VAL A 132 -5.03 17.30 -23.37
CA VAL A 132 -5.61 18.48 -24.03
C VAL A 132 -6.79 18.99 -23.20
N LEU A 133 -6.68 20.23 -22.73
CA LEU A 133 -7.74 20.91 -21.97
C LEU A 133 -8.74 21.58 -22.88
N ARG A 134 -8.23 22.26 -23.93
CA ARG A 134 -9.05 22.96 -24.91
C ARG A 134 -8.29 23.10 -26.25
N THR A 135 -9.03 23.03 -27.36
CA THR A 135 -8.54 23.45 -28.67
C THR A 135 -9.10 24.82 -28.95
N ASN A 136 -8.23 25.77 -29.31
CA ASN A 136 -8.61 27.14 -29.67
C ASN A 136 -9.04 27.18 -31.15
N ASP A 137 -9.72 28.27 -31.53
CA ASP A 137 -10.23 28.47 -32.91
C ASP A 137 -9.11 28.56 -33.95
N ASP A 138 -7.89 28.93 -33.56
CA ASP A 138 -6.69 28.95 -34.37
C ASP A 138 -5.99 27.57 -34.54
N GLY A 139 -6.56 26.53 -33.98
CA GLY A 139 -6.01 25.18 -33.98
C GLY A 139 -4.94 24.93 -32.92
N SER A 140 -4.56 25.91 -32.12
CA SER A 140 -3.64 25.71 -31.00
C SER A 140 -4.32 24.92 -29.88
N MET A 141 -3.55 24.06 -29.18
CA MET A 141 -4.06 23.22 -28.09
C MET A 141 -3.51 23.71 -26.75
N LEU A 142 -4.40 24.04 -25.83
CA LEU A 142 -4.02 24.28 -24.44
C LEU A 142 -3.90 22.90 -23.75
N ARG A 143 -2.72 22.62 -23.20
CA ARG A 143 -2.40 21.36 -22.52
C ARG A 143 -2.30 21.54 -21.02
N LEU A 144 -2.41 20.44 -20.28
CA LEU A 144 -2.33 20.46 -18.82
C LEU A 144 -1.00 21.06 -18.31
N LYS A 145 0.11 20.75 -18.96
CA LYS A 145 1.44 21.32 -18.62
C LYS A 145 1.52 22.84 -18.74
N ASP A 146 0.64 23.48 -19.52
CA ASP A 146 0.65 24.93 -19.71
C ASP A 146 0.04 25.67 -18.51
N VAL A 147 -0.82 24.99 -17.73
CA VAL A 147 -1.55 25.56 -16.58
C VAL A 147 -1.26 24.87 -15.25
N ALA A 148 -0.48 23.79 -15.25
CA ALA A 148 -0.17 23.02 -14.04
C ALA A 148 1.25 22.46 -14.07
N ARG A 149 1.81 22.23 -12.87
CA ARG A 149 2.99 21.39 -12.65
C ARG A 149 2.53 19.98 -12.32
N ILE A 150 3.13 19.00 -12.95
CA ILE A 150 2.80 17.59 -12.79
C ILE A 150 4.02 16.88 -12.23
N GLU A 151 3.83 16.09 -11.20
CA GLU A 151 4.89 15.32 -10.58
C GLU A 151 4.34 14.03 -9.95
N LEU A 152 5.15 13.00 -9.89
CA LEU A 152 4.86 11.80 -9.10
C LEU A 152 5.21 12.10 -7.64
N GLY A 153 4.25 11.95 -6.74
CA GLY A 153 4.46 12.22 -5.31
C GLY A 153 3.49 11.45 -4.43
N ALA A 154 3.45 11.78 -3.15
CA ALA A 154 2.54 11.15 -2.22
C ALA A 154 1.07 11.49 -2.56
N LYS A 155 0.19 10.51 -2.47
CA LYS A 155 -1.25 10.69 -2.61
C LYS A 155 -1.82 11.58 -1.52
N ASP A 156 -1.28 11.49 -0.30
CA ASP A 156 -1.68 12.26 0.85
C ASP A 156 -0.44 12.67 1.66
N TYR A 157 -0.37 13.92 2.11
CA TYR A 157 0.70 14.47 2.95
C TYR A 157 0.23 14.75 4.39
N SER A 158 -0.98 14.37 4.75
CA SER A 158 -1.52 14.60 6.10
C SER A 158 -0.95 13.62 7.14
N PHE A 159 -0.34 12.54 6.70
CA PHE A 159 0.24 11.50 7.53
C PHE A 159 1.76 11.47 7.42
N ILE A 160 2.45 11.58 8.55
CA ILE A 160 3.90 11.37 8.66
C ILE A 160 4.11 10.29 9.71
N SER A 161 4.74 9.19 9.32
CA SER A 161 5.13 8.14 10.25
C SER A 161 6.62 8.18 10.52
N ARG A 162 7.00 7.91 11.77
CA ARG A 162 8.40 7.87 12.20
C ARG A 162 8.67 6.64 13.04
N ALA A 163 9.80 5.99 12.77
CA ALA A 163 10.34 4.93 13.58
C ALA A 163 11.81 5.23 13.90
N ALA A 164 12.25 4.98 15.12
CA ALA A 164 13.61 5.29 15.58
C ALA A 164 14.05 6.75 15.30
N GLY A 165 13.10 7.71 15.30
CA GLY A 165 13.37 9.13 15.05
C GLY A 165 13.51 9.54 13.58
N GLN A 166 13.42 8.60 12.65
CA GLN A 166 13.51 8.83 11.20
C GLN A 166 12.14 8.68 10.53
N GLU A 167 11.95 9.33 9.38
CA GLU A 167 10.79 9.08 8.53
C GLU A 167 10.77 7.64 8.06
N SER A 168 9.60 7.01 8.13
CA SER A 168 9.47 5.58 7.93
C SER A 168 8.10 5.21 7.37
N ALA A 169 8.03 4.11 6.65
CA ALA A 169 6.76 3.45 6.40
C ALA A 169 6.49 2.41 7.50
N ILE A 170 5.29 2.40 8.04
CA ILE A 170 4.93 1.51 9.14
C ILE A 170 3.94 0.47 8.66
N LEU A 171 4.19 -0.78 9.05
CA LEU A 171 3.35 -1.94 8.79
C LEU A 171 2.89 -2.52 10.13
N ALA A 172 1.58 -2.64 10.31
CA ALA A 172 1.02 -3.27 11.49
C ALA A 172 0.31 -4.57 11.11
N PHE A 173 0.73 -5.65 11.73
CA PHE A 173 0.19 -6.98 11.52
C PHE A 173 -0.82 -7.31 12.62
N SER A 174 -2.02 -7.69 12.20
CA SER A 174 -3.05 -8.25 13.07
C SER A 174 -3.23 -9.73 12.75
N LEU A 175 -3.53 -10.51 13.77
CA LEU A 175 -3.72 -11.96 13.65
C LEU A 175 -5.20 -12.32 13.45
N THR A 176 -5.46 -13.53 12.96
CA THR A 176 -6.80 -14.11 13.01
C THR A 176 -7.10 -14.59 14.45
N ASP A 177 -8.39 -14.66 14.82
CA ASP A 177 -8.81 -15.02 16.18
C ASP A 177 -8.36 -16.44 16.60
N ASP A 178 -8.12 -17.31 15.63
CA ASP A 178 -7.70 -18.71 15.80
C ASP A 178 -6.19 -18.91 15.61
N ALA A 179 -5.42 -17.83 15.42
CA ALA A 179 -3.99 -17.91 15.17
C ALA A 179 -3.20 -18.23 16.45
N ASN A 180 -2.16 -19.05 16.29
CA ASN A 180 -1.12 -19.16 17.31
C ASN A 180 -0.16 -17.96 17.18
N ALA A 181 -0.28 -16.99 18.09
CA ALA A 181 0.48 -15.74 18.02
C ALA A 181 2.00 -15.97 17.96
N LEU A 182 2.54 -16.88 18.79
CA LEU A 182 4.00 -17.13 18.82
C LEU A 182 4.50 -17.74 17.51
N GLU A 183 3.78 -18.69 16.96
CA GLU A 183 4.12 -19.35 15.70
C GLU A 183 4.01 -18.37 14.53
N THR A 184 2.87 -17.65 14.44
CA THR A 184 2.61 -16.72 13.34
C THR A 184 3.58 -15.54 13.35
N LEU A 185 3.81 -14.90 14.50
CA LEU A 185 4.74 -13.78 14.60
C LEU A 185 6.20 -14.22 14.40
N GLY A 186 6.53 -15.43 14.84
CA GLY A 186 7.82 -16.06 14.53
C GLY A 186 8.03 -16.21 13.02
N ALA A 187 7.05 -16.76 12.31
CA ALA A 187 7.10 -16.92 10.86
C ALA A 187 7.21 -15.59 10.11
N ILE A 188 6.47 -14.54 10.56
CA ILE A 188 6.59 -13.19 9.99
C ILE A 188 8.01 -12.64 10.17
N LYS A 189 8.60 -12.75 11.36
CA LYS A 189 9.95 -12.26 11.65
C LYS A 189 11.02 -13.00 10.84
N GLU A 190 10.88 -14.32 10.70
CA GLU A 190 11.77 -15.13 9.86
C GLU A 190 11.70 -14.71 8.38
N LYS A 191 10.47 -14.54 7.87
CA LYS A 191 10.25 -14.08 6.49
C LYS A 191 10.81 -12.67 6.26
N LEU A 192 10.56 -11.72 7.16
CA LEU A 192 11.14 -10.37 7.08
C LEU A 192 12.67 -10.39 7.08
N LYS A 193 13.28 -11.27 7.86
CA LYS A 193 14.73 -11.44 7.89
C LYS A 193 15.27 -12.03 6.58
N GLU A 194 14.51 -12.90 5.93
CA GLU A 194 14.83 -13.42 4.60
C GLU A 194 14.71 -12.31 3.55
N ASP A 195 13.59 -11.62 3.51
CA ASP A 195 13.28 -10.55 2.56
C ASP A 195 14.29 -9.39 2.66
N ALA A 196 14.74 -9.08 3.88
CA ALA A 196 15.73 -8.03 4.12
C ALA A 196 17.09 -8.28 3.42
N LYS A 197 17.40 -9.51 3.05
CA LYS A 197 18.62 -9.82 2.25
C LYS A 197 18.50 -9.32 0.80
N SER A 198 17.29 -9.08 0.34
CA SER A 198 16.96 -8.64 -1.02
C SER A 198 16.53 -7.17 -1.07
N PHE A 199 16.60 -6.46 0.06
CA PHE A 199 16.29 -5.04 0.09
C PHE A 199 17.30 -4.24 -0.73
N PRO A 200 16.87 -3.13 -1.33
CA PRO A 200 17.79 -2.17 -1.93
C PRO A 200 18.81 -1.66 -0.91
N ASP A 201 19.96 -1.21 -1.41
CA ASP A 201 20.94 -0.55 -0.56
C ASP A 201 20.30 0.60 0.21
N ASP A 202 20.65 0.73 1.50
CA ASP A 202 20.08 1.72 2.42
C ASP A 202 18.61 1.50 2.84
N MET A 203 18.00 0.36 2.49
CA MET A 203 16.70 0.00 3.04
C MET A 203 16.86 -1.02 4.16
N THR A 204 16.22 -0.77 5.30
CA THR A 204 16.22 -1.67 6.45
C THR A 204 14.88 -1.65 7.17
N TYR A 205 14.71 -2.53 8.15
CA TYR A 205 13.53 -2.54 8.99
C TYR A 205 13.86 -2.55 10.47
N VAL A 206 12.94 -2.07 11.28
CA VAL A 206 12.99 -2.13 12.75
C VAL A 206 11.65 -2.64 13.28
N ILE A 207 11.70 -3.49 14.29
CA ILE A 207 10.49 -3.91 15.00
C ILE A 207 10.18 -2.85 16.05
N CYS A 208 9.07 -2.16 15.89
CA CYS A 208 8.64 -1.07 16.77
C CYS A 208 7.83 -1.58 17.97
N ALA A 209 7.02 -2.62 17.75
CA ALA A 209 6.25 -3.29 18.79
C ALA A 209 6.12 -4.78 18.47
N ASP A 210 6.24 -5.61 19.51
CA ASP A 210 6.19 -7.06 19.41
C ASP A 210 5.49 -7.65 20.63
N ASN A 211 4.30 -8.18 20.42
CA ASN A 211 3.52 -8.78 21.51
C ASN A 211 4.08 -10.15 21.94
N THR A 212 5.00 -10.76 21.17
CA THR A 212 5.60 -12.03 21.57
C THR A 212 6.43 -11.91 22.86
N ASP A 213 7.10 -10.80 23.06
CA ASP A 213 7.92 -10.56 24.24
C ASP A 213 7.06 -10.57 25.52
N PHE A 214 5.89 -9.93 25.46
CA PHE A 214 4.92 -9.95 26.57
C PHE A 214 4.37 -11.36 26.83
N ILE A 215 4.06 -12.11 25.77
CA ILE A 215 3.55 -13.48 25.88
C ILE A 215 4.62 -14.40 26.49
N TYR A 216 5.88 -14.30 26.05
CA TYR A 216 6.99 -15.07 26.63
C TYR A 216 7.22 -14.75 28.11
N ALA A 217 7.20 -13.46 28.47
CA ALA A 217 7.33 -13.05 29.87
C ALA A 217 6.20 -13.63 30.73
N SER A 218 4.96 -13.58 30.24
CA SER A 218 3.80 -14.11 30.95
C SER A 218 3.86 -15.65 31.11
N ILE A 219 4.26 -16.37 30.09
CA ILE A 219 4.44 -17.83 30.16
C ILE A 219 5.55 -18.18 31.15
N LYS A 220 6.68 -17.46 31.13
CA LYS A 220 7.79 -17.67 32.06
C LYS A 220 7.37 -17.45 33.50
N GLU A 221 6.59 -16.41 33.78
CA GLU A 221 6.05 -16.11 35.10
C GLU A 221 5.15 -17.25 35.61
N VAL A 222 4.21 -17.72 34.78
CA VAL A 222 3.33 -18.84 35.09
C VAL A 222 4.13 -20.12 35.36
N MET A 223 5.14 -20.42 34.55
CA MET A 223 5.99 -21.59 34.76
C MET A 223 6.79 -21.49 36.06
N HIS A 224 7.28 -20.29 36.39
CA HIS A 224 8.01 -20.04 37.65
C HIS A 224 7.12 -20.30 38.87
N THR A 225 5.92 -19.69 38.88
CA THR A 225 4.96 -19.87 39.97
C THR A 225 4.47 -21.31 40.09
N PHE A 226 4.31 -22.02 38.96
CA PHE A 226 3.96 -23.43 38.95
C PHE A 226 5.04 -24.31 39.59
N VAL A 227 6.31 -24.09 39.22
CA VAL A 227 7.44 -24.84 39.80
C VAL A 227 7.56 -24.54 41.31
N GLU A 228 7.40 -23.28 41.71
CA GLU A 228 7.44 -22.88 43.12
C GLU A 228 6.34 -23.54 43.93
N ALA A 229 5.09 -23.53 43.43
CA ALA A 229 3.96 -24.21 44.06
C ALA A 229 4.19 -25.71 44.18
N LEU A 230 4.74 -26.35 43.15
CA LEU A 230 5.06 -27.77 43.15
C LEU A 230 6.12 -28.13 44.21
N LEU A 231 7.15 -27.30 44.33
CA LEU A 231 8.18 -27.46 45.37
C LEU A 231 7.61 -27.33 46.80
N ILE A 232 6.71 -26.36 47.00
CA ILE A 232 6.04 -26.17 48.31
C ILE A 232 5.19 -27.39 48.65
N VAL A 233 4.39 -27.89 47.71
CA VAL A 233 3.55 -29.07 47.94
C VAL A 233 4.42 -30.31 48.21
N ALA A 234 5.48 -30.53 47.42
CA ALA A 234 6.41 -31.64 47.63
C ALA A 234 7.08 -31.55 49.03
N LEU A 235 7.45 -30.38 49.47
CA LEU A 235 8.06 -30.15 50.78
C LEU A 235 7.06 -30.46 51.92
N ILE A 236 5.78 -30.03 51.76
CA ILE A 236 4.74 -30.32 52.73
C ILE A 236 4.49 -31.86 52.83
N VAL A 237 4.37 -32.53 51.70
CA VAL A 237 4.17 -33.98 51.62
C VAL A 237 5.36 -34.77 52.21
N TYR A 238 6.59 -34.22 52.06
CA TYR A 238 7.80 -34.83 52.65
C TYR A 238 7.85 -34.67 54.16
N ILE A 239 7.31 -33.60 54.69
CA ILE A 239 7.30 -33.34 56.15
C ILE A 239 6.21 -34.09 56.88
N PHE A 240 5.08 -34.33 56.25
CA PHE A 240 3.94 -35.07 56.82
C PHE A 240 3.85 -36.52 56.35
#